data_d17a0685127f0ee1db8301175f55e103
#
_entry.id   d17a0685127f0ee1db8301175f55e103
#
_cell.length_a   1.000
_cell.length_b   1.000
_cell.length_c   1.000
_cell.angle_alpha   90.00
_cell.angle_beta   90.00
_cell.angle_gamma   90.00
#
_symmetry.space_group_name_H-M   'P 1'
#
loop_
_entity.id
_entity.type
_entity.pdbx_description
1 polymer ?
#
loop_
_entity_poly.entity_id
_entity_poly.type
_entity_poly.pdbx_seq_one_letter_code
_entity_poly.pdbx_strand_id
1 'polypeptide(L)'
;MRGFFFGLGSWLLGGIAALALQADEARLLRFPALHGNQVVFTYAGDLYTVPVQGGVARRLTSDPKGFEMFARFSPDGKTLAFTGQYDGNTEVYVMPSEGGEPSRLTHTATLERDDVSDRMGPNNIVMAWKDNDTVVYRSRRNHWNPFKGELTLARLSGGVPQALPVPRGGWCSFSPDGQQMAYNRVFREFRTWKRYRGGQADEIWLHHFGTGETTRLTSDPAQDIFPMWHGDRIYFVSEREESHQANLYVMDLKTRKPRRLTDFTEFAVKFPSLGDTGIVFENGGYLYRLDFQTEKAVRIPVEIREDLVIGRGGLRDVSKETTSYEIAPDGARALIGARGDVFTVPAKNGATRNLTQSPGVHERNAVWSPDGKWIAYVSDQSGEDEIWIRPQDGSGEPRALTSG
;
A
#
# COMPACT_ATOMS: atom_id res chain seq x y z
N MET A 1 13.70 -82.72 -24.81
CA MET A 1 13.64 -81.42 -25.52
C MET A 1 13.26 -80.38 -24.46
N ARG A 2 14.22 -79.49 -24.05
CA ARG A 2 14.07 -78.54 -22.96
C ARG A 2 13.81 -77.20 -23.60
N GLY A 3 12.68 -76.58 -23.28
CA GLY A 3 12.35 -75.19 -23.67
C GLY A 3 12.80 -74.22 -22.58
N PHE A 4 13.50 -73.19 -22.99
CA PHE A 4 13.95 -72.06 -22.18
C PHE A 4 12.86 -70.94 -22.19
N PHE A 5 12.38 -70.55 -21.03
CA PHE A 5 11.58 -69.35 -20.87
C PHE A 5 12.48 -68.17 -20.52
N PHE A 6 12.47 -67.09 -21.33
CA PHE A 6 13.06 -65.81 -21.01
C PHE A 6 11.99 -64.96 -20.31
N GLY A 7 12.25 -64.57 -19.06
CA GLY A 7 11.44 -63.62 -18.34
C GLY A 7 11.86 -62.19 -18.70
N LEU A 8 10.94 -61.39 -19.21
CA LEU A 8 11.09 -59.94 -19.35
C LEU A 8 10.83 -59.26 -17.99
N GLY A 9 11.89 -58.72 -17.39
CA GLY A 9 11.80 -57.87 -16.22
C GLY A 9 11.34 -56.46 -16.63
N SER A 10 10.14 -56.06 -16.23
CA SER A 10 9.64 -54.68 -16.37
C SER A 10 10.27 -53.79 -15.30
N TRP A 11 11.11 -52.89 -15.74
CA TRP A 11 11.61 -51.80 -14.87
C TRP A 11 10.53 -50.71 -14.75
N LEU A 12 9.84 -50.62 -13.61
CA LEU A 12 9.02 -49.49 -13.25
C LEU A 12 9.94 -48.32 -12.87
N LEU A 13 10.15 -47.40 -13.79
CA LEU A 13 10.69 -46.09 -13.51
C LEU A 13 9.63 -45.30 -12.72
N GLY A 14 9.74 -45.29 -11.42
CA GLY A 14 8.98 -44.41 -10.56
C GLY A 14 9.42 -42.96 -10.79
N GLY A 15 8.65 -42.22 -11.58
CA GLY A 15 8.81 -40.79 -11.72
C GLY A 15 8.47 -40.12 -10.38
N ILE A 16 9.50 -39.64 -9.68
CA ILE A 16 9.30 -38.70 -8.57
C ILE A 16 8.79 -37.41 -9.22
N ALA A 17 7.47 -37.20 -9.21
CA ALA A 17 6.88 -35.90 -9.47
C ALA A 17 7.35 -34.97 -8.34
N ALA A 18 8.34 -34.13 -8.62
CA ALA A 18 8.67 -33.03 -7.76
C ALA A 18 7.41 -32.14 -7.70
N LEU A 19 6.69 -32.19 -6.58
CA LEU A 19 5.71 -31.17 -6.22
C LEU A 19 6.50 -29.87 -6.17
N ALA A 20 6.50 -29.10 -7.26
CA ALA A 20 6.88 -27.71 -7.23
C ALA A 20 5.93 -27.07 -6.23
N LEU A 21 6.43 -26.72 -5.04
CA LEU A 21 5.73 -25.79 -4.15
C LEU A 21 5.52 -24.55 -5.00
N GLN A 22 4.28 -24.37 -5.47
CA GLN A 22 3.87 -23.16 -6.17
C GLN A 22 3.93 -22.08 -5.09
N ALA A 23 4.93 -21.21 -5.17
CA ALA A 23 5.02 -20.10 -4.24
C ALA A 23 3.75 -19.25 -4.41
N ASP A 24 3.07 -18.99 -3.31
CA ASP A 24 1.86 -18.18 -3.32
C ASP A 24 2.21 -16.78 -3.83
N GLU A 25 1.39 -16.27 -4.75
CA GLU A 25 1.54 -14.92 -5.25
C GLU A 25 1.37 -13.90 -4.11
N ALA A 26 2.31 -12.98 -4.01
CA ALA A 26 2.32 -11.97 -2.97
C ALA A 26 1.15 -10.99 -3.11
N ARG A 27 0.61 -10.56 -1.97
CA ARG A 27 -0.45 -9.56 -1.86
C ARG A 27 0.01 -8.38 -1.00
N LEU A 28 -0.79 -7.31 -0.97
CA LEU A 28 -0.51 -6.05 -0.27
C LEU A 28 0.71 -5.32 -0.85
N LEU A 29 0.91 -5.47 -2.15
CA LEU A 29 1.91 -4.74 -2.91
C LEU A 29 1.43 -3.30 -3.13
N ARG A 30 2.30 -2.30 -2.87
CA ARG A 30 1.88 -0.90 -2.79
C ARG A 30 2.75 0.05 -3.63
N PHE A 31 2.16 1.17 -4.02
CA PHE A 31 2.82 2.34 -4.60
C PHE A 31 3.74 2.04 -5.80
N PRO A 32 3.26 1.36 -6.85
CA PRO A 32 4.11 0.93 -7.95
C PRO A 32 4.60 2.10 -8.81
N ALA A 33 5.76 1.92 -9.43
CA ALA A 33 6.33 2.76 -10.48
C ALA A 33 6.91 1.90 -11.60
N LEU A 34 6.90 2.40 -12.84
CA LEU A 34 7.33 1.69 -14.04
C LEU A 34 8.32 2.50 -14.86
N HIS A 35 9.39 1.87 -15.31
CA HIS A 35 10.26 2.36 -16.37
C HIS A 35 10.84 1.18 -17.16
N GLY A 36 10.70 1.21 -18.49
CA GLY A 36 11.14 0.11 -19.36
C GLY A 36 10.48 -1.20 -18.99
N ASN A 37 11.30 -2.16 -18.59
CA ASN A 37 10.88 -3.49 -18.11
C ASN A 37 10.89 -3.62 -16.58
N GLN A 38 11.14 -2.54 -15.86
CA GLN A 38 11.30 -2.56 -14.41
C GLN A 38 10.10 -1.94 -13.71
N VAL A 39 9.51 -2.69 -12.77
CA VAL A 39 8.50 -2.22 -11.85
C VAL A 39 9.09 -2.18 -10.45
N VAL A 40 9.00 -1.03 -9.78
CA VAL A 40 9.40 -0.86 -8.38
C VAL A 40 8.14 -0.65 -7.56
N PHE A 41 8.08 -1.24 -6.38
CA PHE A 41 6.93 -1.15 -5.48
C PHE A 41 7.35 -1.29 -4.01
N THR A 42 6.47 -0.92 -3.09
CA THR A 42 6.68 -1.10 -1.65
C THR A 42 6.03 -2.41 -1.19
N TYR A 43 6.75 -3.19 -0.41
CA TYR A 43 6.23 -4.34 0.31
C TYR A 43 6.86 -4.44 1.71
N ALA A 44 6.03 -4.61 2.73
CA ALA A 44 6.44 -4.71 4.13
C ALA A 44 7.37 -3.56 4.63
N GLY A 45 7.25 -2.38 4.03
CA GLY A 45 8.04 -1.19 4.40
C GLY A 45 9.23 -0.91 3.49
N ASP A 46 9.69 -1.87 2.69
CA ASP A 46 10.84 -1.75 1.83
C ASP A 46 10.47 -1.64 0.34
N LEU A 47 11.39 -1.12 -0.47
CA LEU A 47 11.27 -1.11 -1.92
C LEU A 47 11.76 -2.44 -2.51
N TYR A 48 10.98 -2.95 -3.44
CA TYR A 48 11.26 -4.13 -4.24
C TYR A 48 11.17 -3.83 -5.72
N THR A 49 11.81 -4.64 -6.53
CA THR A 49 11.73 -4.56 -7.99
C THR A 49 11.42 -5.92 -8.61
N VAL A 50 10.65 -5.90 -9.70
CA VAL A 50 10.29 -7.08 -10.49
C VAL A 50 10.19 -6.68 -11.98
N PRO A 51 10.46 -7.59 -12.92
CA PRO A 51 10.14 -7.35 -14.32
C PRO A 51 8.65 -7.10 -14.56
N VAL A 52 8.30 -6.35 -15.58
CA VAL A 52 6.89 -6.02 -15.91
C VAL A 52 6.04 -7.26 -16.20
N GLN A 53 6.67 -8.39 -16.57
CA GLN A 53 6.01 -9.69 -16.77
C GLN A 53 5.76 -10.45 -15.45
N GLY A 54 6.28 -9.94 -14.34
CA GLY A 54 6.22 -10.59 -13.04
C GLY A 54 7.40 -11.50 -12.75
N GLY A 55 7.29 -12.30 -11.69
CA GLY A 55 8.28 -13.23 -11.21
C GLY A 55 8.71 -12.98 -9.76
N VAL A 56 9.89 -13.50 -9.38
CA VAL A 56 10.45 -13.30 -8.04
C VAL A 56 10.99 -11.88 -7.93
N ALA A 57 10.45 -11.11 -6.97
CA ALA A 57 10.89 -9.76 -6.73
C ALA A 57 12.24 -9.74 -5.97
N ARG A 58 13.07 -8.76 -6.31
CA ARG A 58 14.33 -8.47 -5.64
C ARG A 58 14.16 -7.23 -4.74
N ARG A 59 14.58 -7.34 -3.50
CA ARG A 59 14.58 -6.25 -2.54
C ARG A 59 15.63 -5.19 -2.89
N LEU A 60 15.27 -3.91 -2.84
CA LEU A 60 16.17 -2.78 -3.11
C LEU A 60 16.66 -2.10 -1.83
N THR A 61 15.80 -2.01 -0.81
CA THR A 61 16.10 -1.40 0.50
C THR A 61 15.88 -2.41 1.62
N SER A 62 16.47 -2.19 2.80
CA SER A 62 16.42 -3.17 3.89
C SER A 62 16.60 -2.56 5.29
N ASP A 63 16.18 -1.31 5.51
CA ASP A 63 16.27 -0.70 6.84
C ASP A 63 15.16 -1.26 7.74
N PRO A 64 15.47 -1.93 8.87
CA PRO A 64 14.49 -2.49 9.78
C PRO A 64 13.65 -1.44 10.52
N LYS A 65 14.02 -0.18 10.47
CA LYS A 65 13.33 0.96 11.08
C LYS A 65 12.75 1.92 10.05
N GLY A 66 13.23 1.85 8.82
CA GLY A 66 12.80 2.67 7.71
C GLY A 66 11.44 2.23 7.16
N PHE A 67 10.83 3.13 6.43
CA PHE A 67 9.65 2.85 5.62
C PHE A 67 9.75 3.66 4.34
N GLU A 68 9.74 2.99 3.18
CA GLU A 68 9.85 3.62 1.88
C GLU A 68 8.56 3.49 1.09
N MET A 69 8.17 4.58 0.43
CA MET A 69 6.96 4.62 -0.39
C MET A 69 7.06 5.63 -1.52
N PHE A 70 6.13 5.54 -2.46
CA PHE A 70 5.99 6.46 -3.59
C PHE A 70 7.26 6.62 -4.42
N ALA A 71 7.94 5.51 -4.71
CA ALA A 71 9.05 5.53 -5.64
C ALA A 71 8.61 6.05 -7.01
N ARG A 72 9.45 6.87 -7.65
CA ARG A 72 9.27 7.40 -9.00
C ARG A 72 10.60 7.37 -9.73
N PHE A 73 10.61 6.82 -10.93
CA PHE A 73 11.77 6.85 -11.81
C PHE A 73 12.01 8.25 -12.36
N SER A 74 13.28 8.66 -12.46
CA SER A 74 13.67 9.79 -13.29
C SER A 74 13.29 9.53 -14.76
N PRO A 75 13.13 10.59 -15.59
CA PRO A 75 12.77 10.41 -17.01
C PRO A 75 13.71 9.49 -17.78
N ASP A 76 15.00 9.45 -17.44
CA ASP A 76 15.99 8.54 -18.05
C ASP A 76 16.05 7.15 -17.41
N GLY A 77 15.24 6.89 -16.38
CA GLY A 77 15.14 5.61 -15.68
C GLY A 77 16.31 5.25 -14.78
N LYS A 78 17.32 6.12 -14.60
CA LYS A 78 18.54 5.77 -13.89
C LYS A 78 18.44 5.98 -12.37
N THR A 79 17.55 6.85 -11.93
CA THR A 79 17.41 7.26 -10.54
C THR A 79 15.99 7.02 -10.05
N LEU A 80 15.84 6.53 -8.82
CA LEU A 80 14.59 6.51 -8.08
C LEU A 80 14.59 7.65 -7.08
N ALA A 81 13.49 8.41 -7.05
CA ALA A 81 13.15 9.27 -5.92
C ALA A 81 12.01 8.62 -5.13
N PHE A 82 12.06 8.64 -3.83
CA PHE A 82 11.04 8.05 -2.97
C PHE A 82 10.91 8.79 -1.64
N THR A 83 9.81 8.61 -0.97
CA THR A 83 9.60 9.06 0.41
C THR A 83 10.13 8.00 1.35
N GLY A 84 11.08 8.35 2.22
CA GLY A 84 11.68 7.44 3.20
C GLY A 84 11.64 8.02 4.61
N GLN A 85 11.69 7.13 5.62
CA GLN A 85 11.67 7.48 7.05
C GLN A 85 12.83 6.81 7.77
N TYR A 86 14.08 7.14 7.39
CA TYR A 86 15.29 6.55 8.01
C TYR A 86 15.69 7.25 9.30
N ASP A 87 15.54 8.58 9.37
CA ASP A 87 16.03 9.42 10.46
C ASP A 87 14.92 9.94 11.39
N GLY A 88 13.75 9.28 11.39
CA GLY A 88 12.62 9.60 12.26
C GLY A 88 11.51 10.38 11.57
N ASN A 89 11.79 11.37 10.73
CA ASN A 89 10.81 12.08 9.90
C ASN A 89 10.83 11.60 8.45
N THR A 90 9.73 11.86 7.72
CA THR A 90 9.62 11.49 6.31
C THR A 90 10.28 12.55 5.43
N GLU A 91 11.18 12.11 4.55
CA GLU A 91 11.92 12.97 3.64
C GLU A 91 11.97 12.37 2.24
N VAL A 92 12.39 13.18 1.28
CA VAL A 92 12.69 12.72 -0.07
C VAL A 92 14.11 12.17 -0.11
N TYR A 93 14.24 10.94 -0.58
CA TYR A 93 15.50 10.26 -0.84
C TYR A 93 15.62 9.92 -2.31
N VAL A 94 16.85 9.77 -2.77
CA VAL A 94 17.19 9.32 -4.12
C VAL A 94 18.23 8.21 -4.07
N MET A 95 18.14 7.27 -5.02
CA MET A 95 19.14 6.20 -5.20
C MET A 95 19.18 5.74 -6.66
N PRO A 96 20.24 5.02 -7.10
CA PRO A 96 20.22 4.36 -8.41
C PRO A 96 19.01 3.41 -8.55
N SER A 97 18.42 3.34 -9.73
CA SER A 97 17.23 2.49 -9.96
C SER A 97 17.50 1.00 -9.78
N GLU A 98 18.73 0.57 -9.95
CA GLU A 98 19.15 -0.81 -9.71
C GLU A 98 19.41 -1.14 -8.23
N GLY A 99 19.23 -0.18 -7.34
CA GLY A 99 19.54 -0.27 -5.93
C GLY A 99 20.87 0.37 -5.58
N GLY A 100 21.14 0.55 -4.31
CA GLY A 100 22.31 1.21 -3.77
C GLY A 100 21.98 1.97 -2.49
N GLU A 101 22.91 2.78 -2.00
CA GLU A 101 22.74 3.57 -0.80
C GLU A 101 21.79 4.75 -1.07
N PRO A 102 20.68 4.91 -0.31
CA PRO A 102 19.81 6.06 -0.42
C PRO A 102 20.50 7.35 0.06
N SER A 103 20.40 8.41 -0.72
CA SER A 103 20.87 9.75 -0.38
C SER A 103 19.69 10.67 -0.07
N ARG A 104 19.71 11.32 1.10
CA ARG A 104 18.68 12.26 1.54
C ARG A 104 18.75 13.55 0.74
N LEU A 105 17.63 13.94 0.12
CA LEU A 105 17.52 15.13 -0.71
C LEU A 105 16.89 16.31 0.03
N THR A 106 16.02 16.08 1.00
CA THR A 106 15.32 17.12 1.75
C THR A 106 15.59 17.05 3.24
N HIS A 107 15.51 18.20 3.91
CA HIS A 107 15.75 18.34 5.36
C HIS A 107 14.66 19.25 5.93
N THR A 108 13.54 18.65 6.36
CA THR A 108 12.37 19.38 6.82
C THR A 108 12.26 19.28 8.33
N ALA A 109 12.12 20.42 9.00
CA ALA A 109 11.73 20.42 10.39
C ALA A 109 10.26 20.00 10.53
N THR A 110 9.98 19.10 11.46
CA THR A 110 8.62 18.65 11.77
C THR A 110 8.22 19.13 13.17
N LEU A 111 6.95 19.54 13.32
CA LEU A 111 6.47 20.07 14.59
C LEU A 111 5.94 18.96 15.52
N GLU A 112 5.26 17.94 15.01
CA GLU A 112 4.69 16.88 15.85
C GLU A 112 4.41 15.56 15.10
N ARG A 113 3.75 15.59 13.93
CA ARG A 113 3.27 14.41 13.24
C ARG A 113 3.95 14.24 11.91
N ASP A 114 4.74 13.23 11.84
CA ASP A 114 5.36 12.81 10.59
C ASP A 114 5.53 11.29 10.59
N ASP A 115 4.40 10.60 10.52
CA ASP A 115 4.37 9.15 10.50
C ASP A 115 3.70 8.67 9.20
N VAL A 116 4.25 7.63 8.61
CA VAL A 116 3.70 6.99 7.42
C VAL A 116 2.30 6.42 7.66
N SER A 117 1.96 6.11 8.90
CA SER A 117 0.65 5.63 9.34
C SER A 117 -0.36 6.74 9.58
N ASP A 118 0.04 8.03 9.55
CA ASP A 118 -0.89 9.14 9.71
C ASP A 118 -1.95 9.09 8.59
N ARG A 119 -3.23 9.19 8.96
CA ARG A 119 -4.34 9.22 8.00
C ARG A 119 -4.25 10.34 6.96
N MET A 120 -3.36 11.29 7.17
CA MET A 120 -3.06 12.39 6.23
C MET A 120 -1.85 12.09 5.36
N GLY A 121 -1.21 10.93 5.57
CA GLY A 121 0.04 10.53 4.95
C GLY A 121 1.27 11.29 5.45
N PRO A 122 2.44 10.97 4.93
CA PRO A 122 3.71 11.60 5.30
C PRO A 122 3.74 13.11 5.00
N ASN A 123 4.63 13.83 5.69
CA ASN A 123 4.81 15.27 5.47
C ASN A 123 5.38 15.58 4.08
N ASN A 124 6.29 14.75 3.59
CA ASN A 124 6.90 14.89 2.27
C ASN A 124 6.59 13.65 1.42
N ILE A 125 5.91 13.84 0.31
CA ILE A 125 5.52 12.75 -0.60
C ILE A 125 6.04 13.04 -2.00
N VAL A 126 6.83 12.13 -2.56
CA VAL A 126 7.29 12.22 -3.95
C VAL A 126 6.09 12.08 -4.88
N MET A 127 5.90 13.06 -5.75
CA MET A 127 4.80 13.10 -6.72
C MET A 127 5.25 12.72 -8.12
N ALA A 128 6.32 13.37 -8.61
CA ALA A 128 6.80 13.24 -9.98
C ALA A 128 8.25 13.70 -10.10
N TRP A 129 8.83 13.52 -11.28
CA TRP A 129 10.01 14.22 -11.75
C TRP A 129 9.62 15.27 -12.75
N LYS A 130 10.25 16.44 -12.69
CA LYS A 130 10.12 17.48 -13.70
C LYS A 130 11.12 17.26 -14.85
N ASP A 131 12.33 16.87 -14.49
CA ASP A 131 13.45 16.54 -15.38
C ASP A 131 14.40 15.59 -14.61
N ASN A 132 15.56 15.20 -15.19
CA ASN A 132 16.49 14.27 -14.53
C ASN A 132 17.24 14.85 -13.32
N ASP A 133 17.12 16.14 -13.05
CA ASP A 133 17.74 16.80 -11.88
C ASP A 133 16.71 17.24 -10.83
N THR A 134 15.41 17.28 -11.17
CA THR A 134 14.41 17.96 -10.35
C THR A 134 13.26 17.04 -9.95
N VAL A 135 13.19 16.71 -8.67
CA VAL A 135 12.09 15.96 -8.04
C VAL A 135 10.99 16.93 -7.61
N VAL A 136 9.75 16.57 -7.89
CA VAL A 136 8.55 17.26 -7.39
C VAL A 136 7.97 16.48 -6.24
N TYR A 137 7.83 17.11 -5.10
CA TYR A 137 7.24 16.49 -3.92
C TYR A 137 6.19 17.40 -3.29
N ARG A 138 5.20 16.81 -2.68
CA ARG A 138 4.23 17.53 -1.86
C ARG A 138 4.77 17.67 -0.45
N SER A 139 4.79 18.90 0.10
CA SER A 139 5.24 19.18 1.46
C SER A 139 4.16 19.86 2.29
N ARG A 140 4.09 19.51 3.56
CA ARG A 140 3.23 20.18 4.55
C ARG A 140 3.99 21.16 5.44
N ARG A 141 5.27 21.34 5.25
CA ARG A 141 6.19 22.11 6.13
C ARG A 141 5.71 23.54 6.46
N ASN A 142 5.00 24.17 5.54
CA ASN A 142 4.53 25.56 5.67
C ASN A 142 3.04 25.64 6.07
N HIS A 143 2.41 24.54 6.49
CA HIS A 143 0.98 24.47 6.73
C HIS A 143 0.65 23.92 8.12
N TRP A 144 -0.06 24.70 8.92
CA TRP A 144 -0.66 24.24 10.17
C TRP A 144 -1.76 23.19 9.97
N ASN A 145 -2.49 23.31 8.86
CA ASN A 145 -3.57 22.39 8.52
C ASN A 145 -3.01 21.18 7.78
N PRO A 146 -3.09 19.96 8.33
CA PRO A 146 -2.57 18.75 7.70
C PRO A 146 -3.25 18.37 6.39
N PHE A 147 -4.42 18.97 6.09
CA PHE A 147 -5.11 18.80 4.82
C PHE A 147 -4.50 19.61 3.68
N LYS A 148 -3.67 20.58 3.98
CA LYS A 148 -3.00 21.41 2.98
C LYS A 148 -1.57 20.90 2.75
N GLY A 149 -1.08 21.14 1.56
CA GLY A 149 0.30 20.90 1.16
C GLY A 149 0.59 21.65 -0.12
N GLU A 150 1.84 21.97 -0.32
CA GLU A 150 2.36 22.65 -1.51
C GLU A 150 3.22 21.70 -2.33
N LEU A 151 3.23 21.89 -3.64
CA LEU A 151 4.16 21.22 -4.53
C LEU A 151 5.49 22.00 -4.52
N THR A 152 6.56 21.27 -4.24
CA THR A 152 7.90 21.83 -4.06
C THR A 152 8.88 21.10 -4.97
N LEU A 153 9.85 21.83 -5.51
CA LEU A 153 10.94 21.33 -6.34
C LEU A 153 12.18 21.14 -5.49
N ALA A 154 12.79 19.97 -5.53
CA ALA A 154 14.12 19.70 -4.97
C ALA A 154 15.05 19.21 -6.09
N ARG A 155 16.27 19.80 -6.18
CA ARG A 155 17.25 19.45 -7.21
C ARG A 155 18.31 18.51 -6.65
N LEU A 156 18.70 17.52 -7.45
CA LEU A 156 19.85 16.65 -7.12
C LEU A 156 21.15 17.44 -7.09
N SER A 157 21.27 18.44 -7.94
CA SER A 157 22.42 19.36 -7.95
C SER A 157 22.51 20.28 -6.73
N GLY A 158 21.49 20.21 -5.83
CA GLY A 158 21.44 20.95 -4.57
C GLY A 158 20.66 22.27 -4.67
N GLY A 159 20.74 23.04 -3.59
CA GLY A 159 20.05 24.31 -3.43
C GLY A 159 18.82 24.24 -2.52
N VAL A 160 18.20 25.40 -2.28
CA VAL A 160 17.00 25.49 -1.44
C VAL A 160 15.80 25.04 -2.25
N PRO A 161 14.96 24.11 -1.71
CA PRO A 161 13.73 23.70 -2.38
C PRO A 161 12.77 24.87 -2.65
N GLN A 162 12.19 24.91 -3.85
CA GLN A 162 11.35 26.00 -4.32
C GLN A 162 9.91 25.55 -4.49
N ALA A 163 8.94 26.28 -3.93
CA ALA A 163 7.53 26.03 -4.14
C ALA A 163 7.13 26.34 -5.59
N LEU A 164 6.27 25.48 -6.17
CA LEU A 164 5.62 25.78 -7.44
C LEU A 164 4.59 26.90 -7.27
N PRO A 165 4.33 27.69 -8.33
CA PRO A 165 3.45 28.87 -8.27
C PRO A 165 1.95 28.48 -8.23
N VAL A 166 1.60 27.47 -7.44
CA VAL A 166 0.23 27.05 -7.18
C VAL A 166 -0.01 27.01 -5.66
N PRO A 167 -1.15 27.53 -5.18
CA PRO A 167 -1.34 27.76 -3.74
C PRO A 167 -1.44 26.49 -2.90
N ARG A 168 -1.69 25.37 -3.52
CA ARG A 168 -1.72 24.01 -2.94
C ARG A 168 -1.74 23.00 -4.06
N GLY A 169 -1.27 21.79 -3.79
CA GLY A 169 -1.26 20.71 -4.77
C GLY A 169 -1.14 19.34 -4.15
N GLY A 170 -1.54 18.35 -4.91
CA GLY A 170 -1.39 16.92 -4.66
C GLY A 170 -0.74 16.25 -5.86
N TRP A 171 -1.33 15.16 -6.34
CA TRP A 171 -0.82 14.44 -7.50
C TRP A 171 -0.69 15.35 -8.72
N CYS A 172 0.40 15.22 -9.43
CA CYS A 172 0.69 16.06 -10.60
C CYS A 172 1.46 15.29 -11.67
N SER A 173 1.37 15.80 -12.89
CA SER A 173 2.12 15.33 -14.06
C SER A 173 2.36 16.50 -15.01
N PHE A 174 3.51 16.53 -15.68
CA PHE A 174 3.89 17.60 -16.58
C PHE A 174 3.56 17.24 -18.03
N SER A 175 3.28 18.28 -18.84
CA SER A 175 3.24 18.14 -20.29
C SER A 175 4.61 17.71 -20.83
N PRO A 176 4.67 17.06 -22.01
CA PRO A 176 5.95 16.61 -22.59
C PRO A 176 6.98 17.74 -22.81
N ASP A 177 6.51 18.98 -23.03
CA ASP A 177 7.34 20.17 -23.17
C ASP A 177 7.66 20.87 -21.85
N GLY A 178 7.12 20.37 -20.72
CA GLY A 178 7.30 20.93 -19.37
C GLY A 178 6.65 22.31 -19.15
N GLN A 179 5.89 22.84 -20.12
CA GLN A 179 5.27 24.17 -20.03
C GLN A 179 3.97 24.18 -19.24
N GLN A 180 3.35 23.02 -19.05
CA GLN A 180 2.11 22.88 -18.32
C GLN A 180 2.19 21.75 -17.30
N MET A 181 1.34 21.83 -16.29
CA MET A 181 1.18 20.81 -15.27
C MET A 181 -0.31 20.52 -15.07
N ALA A 182 -0.67 19.25 -15.18
CA ALA A 182 -1.95 18.74 -14.70
C ALA A 182 -1.80 18.36 -13.23
N TYR A 183 -2.72 18.81 -12.35
CA TYR A 183 -2.59 18.55 -10.92
C TYR A 183 -3.93 18.51 -10.19
N ASN A 184 -3.93 17.88 -9.03
CA ASN A 184 -5.02 17.91 -8.07
C ASN A 184 -4.78 19.01 -7.02
N ARG A 185 -5.83 19.72 -6.64
CA ARG A 185 -5.77 20.78 -5.61
C ARG A 185 -5.98 20.26 -4.20
N VAL A 186 -6.67 19.12 -4.08
CA VAL A 186 -6.96 18.45 -2.81
C VAL A 186 -6.23 17.11 -2.78
N PHE A 187 -5.63 16.76 -1.66
CA PHE A 187 -4.95 15.49 -1.47
C PHE A 187 -5.73 14.64 -0.47
N ARG A 188 -6.30 13.52 -0.91
CA ARG A 188 -7.31 12.77 -0.14
C ARG A 188 -7.09 11.28 -0.02
N GLU A 189 -6.06 10.74 -0.65
CA GLU A 189 -5.86 9.30 -0.83
C GLU A 189 -5.68 8.52 0.48
N PHE A 190 -5.28 9.20 1.54
CA PHE A 190 -5.15 8.64 2.88
C PHE A 190 -6.41 8.78 3.73
N ARG A 191 -7.49 9.38 3.21
CA ARG A 191 -8.74 9.55 3.93
C ARG A 191 -9.68 8.39 3.68
N THR A 192 -10.59 8.16 4.62
CA THR A 192 -11.61 7.11 4.58
C THR A 192 -12.87 7.48 3.79
N TRP A 193 -12.96 8.70 3.27
CA TRP A 193 -14.15 9.18 2.56
C TRP A 193 -14.19 8.65 1.13
N LYS A 194 -14.86 7.57 0.92
CA LYS A 194 -15.18 7.08 -0.43
C LYS A 194 -16.46 7.74 -0.96
N ARG A 195 -16.59 7.82 -2.27
CA ARG A 195 -17.82 8.23 -2.97
C ARG A 195 -18.32 9.60 -2.59
N TYR A 196 -17.42 10.46 -2.11
CA TYR A 196 -17.78 11.81 -1.69
C TYR A 196 -18.14 12.65 -2.92
N ARG A 197 -19.29 13.34 -2.82
CA ARG A 197 -19.77 14.32 -3.79
C ARG A 197 -19.94 15.65 -3.05
N GLY A 198 -19.21 16.66 -3.42
CA GLY A 198 -19.29 17.97 -2.77
C GLY A 198 -18.08 18.84 -3.04
N GLY A 199 -18.01 20.02 -2.43
CA GLY A 199 -17.00 21.05 -2.72
C GLY A 199 -15.55 20.69 -2.41
N GLN A 200 -15.29 19.50 -1.82
CA GLN A 200 -13.96 18.95 -1.64
C GLN A 200 -13.73 17.67 -2.46
N ALA A 201 -14.65 17.29 -3.37
CA ALA A 201 -14.32 16.32 -4.41
C ALA A 201 -13.21 16.92 -5.27
N ASP A 202 -12.18 16.10 -5.54
CA ASP A 202 -11.03 16.60 -6.28
C ASP A 202 -11.29 16.58 -7.79
N GLU A 203 -10.71 17.55 -8.45
CA GLU A 203 -10.79 17.77 -9.89
C GLU A 203 -9.39 17.93 -10.44
N ILE A 204 -9.22 17.73 -11.73
CA ILE A 204 -7.96 17.96 -12.41
C ILE A 204 -7.93 19.41 -12.94
N TRP A 205 -6.84 20.08 -12.61
CA TRP A 205 -6.54 21.45 -13.05
C TRP A 205 -5.29 21.47 -13.92
N LEU A 206 -5.26 22.39 -14.88
CA LEU A 206 -4.09 22.67 -15.70
C LEU A 206 -3.50 24.02 -15.28
N HIS A 207 -2.20 24.03 -15.02
CA HIS A 207 -1.43 25.25 -14.77
C HIS A 207 -0.43 25.47 -15.90
N HIS A 208 -0.40 26.66 -16.49
CA HIS A 208 0.54 27.05 -17.54
C HIS A 208 1.63 27.95 -16.95
N PHE A 209 2.86 27.47 -16.91
CA PHE A 209 3.97 28.18 -16.24
C PHE A 209 4.35 29.51 -16.89
N GLY A 210 4.24 29.62 -18.22
CA GLY A 210 4.58 30.83 -18.95
C GLY A 210 3.61 31.98 -18.75
N THR A 211 2.30 31.70 -18.67
CA THR A 211 1.24 32.71 -18.49
C THR A 211 0.77 32.86 -17.06
N GLY A 212 1.05 31.87 -16.19
CA GLY A 212 0.51 31.78 -14.84
C GLY A 212 -0.98 31.41 -14.79
N GLU A 213 -1.61 31.14 -15.92
CA GLU A 213 -3.02 30.78 -16.00
C GLU A 213 -3.27 29.39 -15.43
N THR A 214 -4.37 29.26 -14.69
CA THR A 214 -4.83 27.98 -14.13
C THR A 214 -6.27 27.74 -14.50
N THR A 215 -6.54 26.66 -15.23
CA THR A 215 -7.88 26.32 -15.73
C THR A 215 -8.31 24.95 -15.22
N ARG A 216 -9.62 24.78 -14.98
CA ARG A 216 -10.20 23.51 -14.62
C ARG A 216 -10.37 22.61 -15.85
N LEU A 217 -9.84 21.40 -15.79
CA LEU A 217 -9.94 20.41 -16.88
C LEU A 217 -11.15 19.51 -16.74
N THR A 218 -11.44 19.03 -15.52
CA THR A 218 -12.59 18.16 -15.25
C THR A 218 -13.61 18.85 -14.34
N SER A 219 -14.89 18.46 -14.45
CA SER A 219 -16.02 19.11 -13.75
C SER A 219 -17.09 18.12 -13.30
N ASP A 220 -16.79 16.83 -13.30
CA ASP A 220 -17.70 15.80 -12.79
C ASP A 220 -17.88 15.97 -11.27
N PRO A 221 -19.08 15.73 -10.70
CA PRO A 221 -19.27 15.73 -9.25
C PRO A 221 -18.47 14.65 -8.50
N ALA A 222 -18.03 13.60 -9.22
CA ALA A 222 -17.14 12.58 -8.69
C ALA A 222 -15.71 13.10 -8.54
N GLN A 223 -14.91 12.37 -7.78
CA GLN A 223 -13.49 12.64 -7.68
C GLN A 223 -12.77 12.22 -8.97
N ASP A 224 -11.99 13.13 -9.53
CA ASP A 224 -11.04 12.90 -10.61
C ASP A 224 -9.63 13.15 -10.08
N ILE A 225 -8.86 12.07 -9.88
CA ILE A 225 -7.59 12.10 -9.17
C ILE A 225 -6.47 11.42 -9.95
N PHE A 226 -5.21 11.64 -9.54
CA PHE A 226 -4.01 11.08 -10.18
C PHE A 226 -3.88 11.45 -11.66
N PRO A 227 -3.78 12.73 -12.02
CA PRO A 227 -3.54 13.10 -13.40
C PRO A 227 -2.19 12.59 -13.89
N MET A 228 -2.18 11.93 -15.04
CA MET A 228 -1.02 11.33 -15.69
C MET A 228 -0.99 11.78 -17.15
N TRP A 229 -0.06 12.67 -17.48
CA TRP A 229 0.03 13.26 -18.81
C TRP A 229 0.91 12.41 -19.74
N HIS A 230 0.36 11.90 -20.82
CA HIS A 230 1.11 11.17 -21.84
C HIS A 230 0.69 11.62 -23.24
N GLY A 231 1.63 12.22 -23.99
CA GLY A 231 1.35 12.80 -25.30
C GLY A 231 0.29 13.91 -25.24
N ASP A 232 -0.79 13.78 -25.98
CA ASP A 232 -1.94 14.67 -26.01
C ASP A 232 -3.12 14.20 -25.14
N ARG A 233 -2.86 13.27 -24.19
CA ARG A 233 -3.87 12.64 -23.34
C ARG A 233 -3.54 12.82 -21.86
N ILE A 234 -4.60 12.92 -21.05
CA ILE A 234 -4.53 12.80 -19.58
C ILE A 234 -5.22 11.53 -19.18
N TYR A 235 -4.49 10.66 -18.49
CA TYR A 235 -5.03 9.50 -17.79
C TYR A 235 -5.29 9.89 -16.34
N PHE A 236 -6.32 9.31 -15.73
CA PHE A 236 -6.69 9.63 -14.34
C PHE A 236 -7.58 8.55 -13.74
N VAL A 237 -7.80 8.60 -12.44
CA VAL A 237 -8.73 7.74 -11.73
C VAL A 237 -10.02 8.51 -11.44
N SER A 238 -11.18 7.89 -11.66
CA SER A 238 -12.48 8.48 -11.39
C SER A 238 -13.48 7.47 -10.84
N GLU A 239 -14.41 7.98 -10.01
CA GLU A 239 -15.56 7.27 -9.43
C GLU A 239 -16.88 7.69 -10.09
N ARG A 240 -16.88 8.12 -11.36
CA ARG A 240 -18.03 8.76 -12.03
C ARG A 240 -19.16 7.80 -12.42
N GLU A 241 -18.91 6.52 -12.49
CA GLU A 241 -19.91 5.52 -12.83
C GLU A 241 -20.87 5.21 -11.67
N GLU A 242 -22.02 4.61 -11.97
CA GLU A 242 -23.02 4.22 -10.97
C GLU A 242 -22.48 3.25 -9.92
N SER A 243 -21.56 2.38 -10.29
CA SER A 243 -20.86 1.47 -9.35
C SER A 243 -20.07 2.22 -8.30
N HIS A 244 -19.77 3.53 -8.53
CA HIS A 244 -18.93 4.35 -7.69
C HIS A 244 -17.57 3.74 -7.34
N GLN A 245 -17.11 2.80 -8.18
CA GLN A 245 -15.82 2.16 -8.00
C GLN A 245 -14.77 2.89 -8.83
N ALA A 246 -13.67 3.28 -8.19
CA ALA A 246 -12.61 4.03 -8.85
C ALA A 246 -11.93 3.16 -9.91
N ASN A 247 -11.93 3.64 -11.15
CA ASN A 247 -11.33 3.01 -12.31
C ASN A 247 -10.45 4.00 -13.08
N LEU A 248 -9.60 3.49 -13.99
CA LEU A 248 -8.79 4.31 -14.89
C LEU A 248 -9.64 4.84 -16.04
N TYR A 249 -9.43 6.11 -16.33
CA TYR A 249 -9.99 6.85 -17.47
C TYR A 249 -8.89 7.51 -18.28
N VAL A 250 -9.19 7.80 -19.52
CA VAL A 250 -8.39 8.61 -20.41
C VAL A 250 -9.22 9.74 -21.00
N MET A 251 -8.62 10.91 -21.17
CA MET A 251 -9.22 12.06 -21.83
C MET A 251 -8.22 12.64 -22.83
N ASP A 252 -8.66 12.81 -24.06
CA ASP A 252 -7.95 13.57 -25.08
C ASP A 252 -8.11 15.07 -24.81
N LEU A 253 -7.01 15.83 -24.81
CA LEU A 253 -7.00 17.24 -24.45
C LEU A 253 -7.74 18.15 -25.44
N LYS A 254 -7.91 17.72 -26.71
CA LYS A 254 -8.65 18.45 -27.72
C LYS A 254 -10.15 18.30 -27.57
N THR A 255 -10.60 17.05 -27.39
CA THR A 255 -12.04 16.74 -27.28
C THR A 255 -12.59 16.92 -25.88
N ARG A 256 -11.72 16.81 -24.86
CA ARG A 256 -12.07 16.84 -23.42
C ARG A 256 -13.16 15.85 -23.01
N LYS A 257 -13.30 14.73 -23.74
CA LYS A 257 -14.25 13.68 -23.44
C LYS A 257 -13.56 12.53 -22.73
N PRO A 258 -13.91 12.23 -21.48
CA PRO A 258 -13.34 11.08 -20.76
C PRO A 258 -13.90 9.76 -21.27
N ARG A 259 -13.06 8.73 -21.32
CA ARG A 259 -13.39 7.35 -21.64
C ARG A 259 -12.81 6.41 -20.60
N ARG A 260 -13.60 5.47 -20.13
CA ARG A 260 -13.18 4.45 -19.17
C ARG A 260 -12.25 3.43 -19.83
N LEU A 261 -11.21 3.00 -19.11
CA LEU A 261 -10.21 2.02 -19.56
C LEU A 261 -10.25 0.71 -18.80
N THR A 262 -10.65 0.73 -17.54
CA THR A 262 -10.72 -0.46 -16.68
C THR A 262 -12.11 -0.66 -16.11
N ASP A 263 -12.44 -1.89 -15.70
CA ASP A 263 -13.79 -2.31 -15.35
C ASP A 263 -13.83 -3.09 -14.02
N PHE A 264 -13.04 -2.64 -13.06
CA PHE A 264 -13.00 -3.25 -11.74
C PHE A 264 -14.25 -2.93 -10.95
N THR A 265 -14.87 -3.94 -10.34
CA THR A 265 -16.11 -3.82 -9.57
C THR A 265 -15.94 -4.11 -8.08
N GLU A 266 -14.98 -4.96 -7.71
CA GLU A 266 -14.76 -5.38 -6.33
C GLU A 266 -13.85 -4.38 -5.58
N PHE A 267 -12.68 -4.07 -6.15
CA PHE A 267 -11.71 -3.15 -5.55
C PHE A 267 -11.47 -1.94 -6.44
N ALA A 268 -11.20 -0.81 -5.82
CA ALA A 268 -10.82 0.43 -6.50
C ALA A 268 -9.39 0.36 -7.05
N VAL A 269 -9.15 1.00 -8.19
CA VAL A 269 -7.80 1.34 -8.64
C VAL A 269 -7.19 2.33 -7.66
N LYS A 270 -5.98 2.03 -7.19
CA LYS A 270 -5.24 2.84 -6.21
C LYS A 270 -3.84 3.16 -6.72
N PHE A 271 -3.35 4.33 -6.32
CA PHE A 271 -1.97 4.80 -6.50
C PHE A 271 -1.36 4.51 -7.87
N PRO A 272 -2.01 4.88 -8.97
CA PRO A 272 -1.45 4.70 -10.29
C PRO A 272 -0.19 5.55 -10.47
N SER A 273 0.71 5.08 -11.31
CA SER A 273 1.93 5.77 -11.69
C SER A 273 2.14 5.68 -13.19
N LEU A 274 2.40 6.83 -13.80
CA LEU A 274 2.78 6.92 -15.20
C LEU A 274 4.18 6.34 -15.41
N GLY A 275 4.31 5.39 -16.31
CA GLY A 275 5.59 4.94 -16.86
C GLY A 275 5.73 5.34 -18.33
N ASP A 276 6.84 4.97 -18.94
CA ASP A 276 7.14 5.23 -20.34
C ASP A 276 6.29 4.38 -21.31
N THR A 277 5.94 3.15 -20.93
CA THR A 277 5.21 2.18 -21.77
C THR A 277 3.79 1.88 -21.29
N GLY A 278 3.37 2.44 -20.17
CA GLY A 278 2.08 2.13 -19.56
C GLY A 278 1.88 2.77 -18.20
N ILE A 279 0.79 2.41 -17.56
CA ILE A 279 0.44 2.84 -16.20
C ILE A 279 0.44 1.62 -15.31
N VAL A 280 1.17 1.66 -14.20
CA VAL A 280 1.10 0.63 -13.15
C VAL A 280 0.25 1.12 -12.00
N PHE A 281 -0.52 0.23 -11.36
CA PHE A 281 -1.44 0.57 -10.29
C PHE A 281 -1.75 -0.62 -9.39
N GLU A 282 -2.36 -0.34 -8.24
CA GLU A 282 -2.84 -1.33 -7.28
C GLU A 282 -4.32 -1.66 -7.50
N ASN A 283 -4.68 -2.92 -7.37
CA ASN A 283 -6.08 -3.36 -7.24
C ASN A 283 -6.15 -4.66 -6.44
N GLY A 284 -6.96 -4.69 -5.37
CA GLY A 284 -7.15 -5.87 -4.53
C GLY A 284 -5.88 -6.39 -3.83
N GLY A 285 -4.87 -5.53 -3.67
CA GLY A 285 -3.57 -5.88 -3.08
C GLY A 285 -2.56 -6.44 -4.08
N TYR A 286 -2.89 -6.47 -5.36
CA TYR A 286 -2.03 -6.88 -6.46
C TYR A 286 -1.62 -5.71 -7.33
N LEU A 287 -0.56 -5.88 -8.13
CA LEU A 287 -0.13 -4.91 -9.12
C LEU A 287 -0.68 -5.25 -10.50
N TYR A 288 -1.03 -4.20 -11.23
CA TYR A 288 -1.49 -4.28 -12.61
C TYR A 288 -0.73 -3.29 -13.48
N ARG A 289 -0.60 -3.59 -14.77
CA ARG A 289 -0.12 -2.68 -15.79
C ARG A 289 -1.17 -2.48 -16.87
N LEU A 290 -1.54 -1.23 -17.15
CA LEU A 290 -2.26 -0.84 -18.35
C LEU A 290 -1.23 -0.48 -19.42
N ASP A 291 -1.24 -1.19 -20.53
CA ASP A 291 -0.36 -0.97 -21.66
C ASP A 291 -0.94 0.11 -22.59
N PHE A 292 -0.12 1.09 -23.03
CA PHE A 292 -0.60 2.21 -23.85
C PHE A 292 -1.00 1.80 -25.28
N GLN A 293 -0.41 0.74 -25.83
CA GLN A 293 -0.70 0.30 -27.20
C GLN A 293 -1.99 -0.50 -27.28
N THR A 294 -2.19 -1.40 -26.32
CA THR A 294 -3.34 -2.30 -26.29
C THR A 294 -4.51 -1.77 -25.47
N GLU A 295 -4.25 -0.80 -24.60
CA GLU A 295 -5.18 -0.25 -23.59
C GLU A 295 -5.79 -1.34 -22.68
N LYS A 296 -5.06 -2.44 -22.49
CA LYS A 296 -5.48 -3.55 -21.60
C LYS A 296 -4.73 -3.50 -20.29
N ALA A 297 -5.46 -3.69 -19.20
CA ALA A 297 -4.89 -3.89 -17.88
C ALA A 297 -4.62 -5.38 -17.64
N VAL A 298 -3.37 -5.71 -17.29
CA VAL A 298 -2.92 -7.07 -17.02
C VAL A 298 -2.27 -7.10 -15.64
N ARG A 299 -2.56 -8.13 -14.86
CA ARG A 299 -1.95 -8.38 -13.55
C ARG A 299 -0.48 -8.73 -13.71
N ILE A 300 0.35 -8.19 -12.82
CA ILE A 300 1.77 -8.52 -12.71
C ILE A 300 1.91 -9.54 -11.58
N PRO A 301 2.13 -10.83 -11.87
CA PRO A 301 2.28 -11.85 -10.83
C PRO A 301 3.62 -11.66 -10.10
N VAL A 302 3.58 -11.46 -8.80
CA VAL A 302 4.77 -11.19 -7.98
C VAL A 302 4.92 -12.27 -6.92
N GLU A 303 6.12 -12.85 -6.82
CA GLU A 303 6.51 -13.73 -5.74
C GLU A 303 7.52 -13.03 -4.83
N ILE A 304 7.34 -13.12 -3.52
CA ILE A 304 8.31 -12.68 -2.52
C ILE A 304 8.96 -13.90 -1.89
N ARG A 305 10.27 -14.02 -2.02
CA ARG A 305 11.06 -15.12 -1.44
C ARG A 305 12.07 -14.57 -0.45
N GLU A 306 11.55 -13.98 0.62
CA GLU A 306 12.33 -13.30 1.64
C GLU A 306 12.07 -13.91 3.01
N ASP A 307 13.12 -13.93 3.83
CA ASP A 307 13.02 -14.26 5.24
C ASP A 307 12.62 -13.02 6.05
N LEU A 308 11.37 -12.61 5.92
CA LEU A 308 10.85 -11.39 6.55
C LEU A 308 10.89 -11.50 8.07
N VAL A 309 11.77 -10.74 8.71
CA VAL A 309 11.89 -10.68 10.17
C VAL A 309 10.56 -10.25 10.82
N ILE A 310 9.82 -9.35 10.18
CA ILE A 310 8.51 -8.87 10.66
C ILE A 310 7.44 -9.97 10.69
N GLY A 311 7.57 -10.99 9.85
CA GLY A 311 6.65 -12.14 9.79
C GLY A 311 7.01 -13.28 10.75
N ARG A 312 8.15 -13.21 11.42
CA ARG A 312 8.56 -14.26 12.36
C ARG A 312 7.84 -14.12 13.68
N GLY A 313 7.39 -15.24 14.23
CA GLY A 313 6.89 -15.31 15.60
C GLY A 313 7.97 -14.95 16.62
N GLY A 314 7.60 -14.26 17.68
CA GLY A 314 8.53 -13.88 18.74
C GLY A 314 7.80 -13.41 20.00
N LEU A 315 8.54 -13.29 21.11
CA LEU A 315 8.02 -12.69 22.32
C LEU A 315 8.04 -11.16 22.17
N ARG A 316 6.93 -10.55 22.50
CA ARG A 316 6.77 -9.09 22.48
C ARG A 316 6.22 -8.60 23.82
N ASP A 317 6.75 -7.52 24.33
CA ASP A 317 6.17 -6.80 25.47
C ASP A 317 4.92 -6.05 25.02
N VAL A 318 3.77 -6.47 25.50
CA VAL A 318 2.44 -5.90 25.20
C VAL A 318 1.85 -5.11 26.39
N SER A 319 2.62 -4.80 27.39
CA SER A 319 2.17 -4.09 28.60
C SER A 319 1.50 -2.75 28.31
N LYS A 320 1.92 -2.07 27.25
CA LYS A 320 1.34 -0.79 26.77
C LYS A 320 0.19 -0.95 25.77
N GLU A 321 -0.10 -2.17 25.36
CA GLU A 321 -1.08 -2.50 24.32
C GLU A 321 -2.31 -3.23 24.89
N THR A 322 -2.46 -3.24 26.23
CA THR A 322 -3.62 -3.82 26.92
C THR A 322 -4.87 -2.99 26.64
N THR A 323 -5.92 -3.64 26.11
CA THR A 323 -7.19 -3.01 25.72
C THR A 323 -8.34 -3.31 26.70
N SER A 324 -8.29 -4.45 27.40
CA SER A 324 -9.31 -4.86 28.35
C SER A 324 -8.72 -5.76 29.43
N TYR A 325 -9.36 -5.78 30.60
CA TYR A 325 -9.01 -6.70 31.70
C TYR A 325 -10.21 -7.02 32.55
N GLU A 326 -10.25 -8.23 33.11
CA GLU A 326 -11.25 -8.68 34.06
C GLU A 326 -10.65 -9.72 35.01
N ILE A 327 -11.13 -9.79 36.24
CA ILE A 327 -10.69 -10.79 37.26
C ILE A 327 -11.66 -11.94 37.24
N ALA A 328 -11.14 -13.17 37.25
CA ALA A 328 -11.96 -14.36 37.39
C ALA A 328 -12.81 -14.32 38.67
N PRO A 329 -14.03 -14.92 38.70
CA PRO A 329 -14.89 -14.89 39.84
C PRO A 329 -14.28 -15.44 41.15
N ASP A 330 -13.33 -16.38 41.02
CA ASP A 330 -12.58 -16.97 42.14
C ASP A 330 -11.29 -16.20 42.49
N GLY A 331 -10.97 -15.16 41.78
CA GLY A 331 -9.75 -14.33 41.92
C GLY A 331 -8.45 -15.08 41.58
N ALA A 332 -8.50 -16.24 40.98
CA ALA A 332 -7.30 -17.05 40.71
C ALA A 332 -6.55 -16.58 39.45
N ARG A 333 -7.23 -15.95 38.50
CA ARG A 333 -6.66 -15.48 37.23
C ARG A 333 -7.25 -14.13 36.84
N ALA A 334 -6.51 -13.39 36.04
CA ALA A 334 -7.00 -12.21 35.30
C ALA A 334 -7.11 -12.55 33.81
N LEU A 335 -8.12 -12.00 33.17
CA LEU A 335 -8.29 -11.99 31.71
C LEU A 335 -7.73 -10.69 31.18
N ILE A 336 -6.93 -10.76 30.13
CA ILE A 336 -6.29 -9.58 29.51
C ILE A 336 -6.45 -9.67 28.01
N GLY A 337 -7.00 -8.63 27.39
CA GLY A 337 -6.99 -8.43 25.95
C GLY A 337 -5.81 -7.56 25.52
N ALA A 338 -5.03 -8.03 24.57
CA ALA A 338 -3.91 -7.27 24.03
C ALA A 338 -3.64 -7.66 22.56
N ARG A 339 -3.52 -6.69 21.68
CA ARG A 339 -3.20 -6.87 20.25
C ARG A 339 -4.12 -7.82 19.47
N GLY A 340 -5.38 -7.91 19.87
CA GLY A 340 -6.32 -8.83 19.23
C GLY A 340 -6.29 -10.25 19.76
N ASP A 341 -5.46 -10.55 20.76
CA ASP A 341 -5.46 -11.83 21.47
C ASP A 341 -6.05 -11.71 22.87
N VAL A 342 -6.56 -12.82 23.38
CA VAL A 342 -7.09 -12.96 24.76
C VAL A 342 -6.18 -13.84 25.60
N PHE A 343 -5.69 -13.31 26.71
CA PHE A 343 -4.77 -13.99 27.62
C PHE A 343 -5.43 -14.22 28.97
N THR A 344 -5.06 -15.35 29.66
CA THR A 344 -5.29 -15.50 31.09
C THR A 344 -3.96 -15.50 31.85
N VAL A 345 -3.89 -14.66 32.87
CA VAL A 345 -2.71 -14.45 33.71
C VAL A 345 -3.03 -14.92 35.14
N PRO A 346 -2.21 -15.80 35.76
CA PRO A 346 -2.46 -16.26 37.13
C PRO A 346 -2.18 -15.14 38.13
N ALA A 347 -2.98 -15.08 39.22
CA ALA A 347 -2.82 -14.10 40.30
C ALA A 347 -1.52 -14.30 41.12
N LYS A 348 -1.02 -15.53 41.21
CA LYS A 348 0.20 -15.84 41.97
C LYS A 348 1.22 -16.60 41.12
N ASN A 349 1.08 -17.90 41.03
CA ASN A 349 2.02 -18.77 40.33
C ASN A 349 1.32 -19.49 39.18
N GLY A 350 2.04 -19.69 38.08
CA GLY A 350 1.55 -20.40 36.92
C GLY A 350 1.91 -19.66 35.61
N ALA A 351 1.62 -20.29 34.49
CA ALA A 351 1.89 -19.73 33.18
C ALA A 351 0.77 -18.78 32.71
N THR A 352 1.14 -17.67 32.06
CA THR A 352 0.25 -16.91 31.20
C THR A 352 -0.11 -17.79 29.99
N ARG A 353 -1.38 -17.82 29.63
CA ARG A 353 -1.88 -18.57 28.47
C ARG A 353 -2.48 -17.60 27.46
N ASN A 354 -2.03 -17.67 26.23
CA ASN A 354 -2.78 -17.10 25.12
C ASN A 354 -3.92 -18.05 24.80
N LEU A 355 -5.16 -17.64 24.97
CA LEU A 355 -6.33 -18.50 24.77
C LEU A 355 -6.72 -18.62 23.32
N THR A 356 -6.58 -17.55 22.54
CA THR A 356 -7.11 -17.48 21.18
C THR A 356 -6.12 -18.01 20.14
N GLN A 357 -4.87 -17.59 20.17
CA GLN A 357 -3.81 -18.06 19.27
C GLN A 357 -4.23 -18.06 17.78
N SER A 358 -4.97 -17.04 17.36
CA SER A 358 -5.60 -16.95 16.04
C SER A 358 -4.95 -15.85 15.18
N PRO A 359 -3.87 -16.17 14.42
CA PRO A 359 -3.21 -15.20 13.57
C PRO A 359 -4.17 -14.56 12.56
N GLY A 360 -4.13 -13.23 12.45
CA GLY A 360 -4.97 -12.48 11.52
C GLY A 360 -6.42 -12.27 11.95
N VAL A 361 -6.77 -12.69 13.17
CA VAL A 361 -8.09 -12.50 13.80
C VAL A 361 -7.98 -11.45 14.91
N HIS A 362 -9.03 -10.70 15.14
CA HIS A 362 -9.08 -9.67 16.18
C HIS A 362 -10.11 -10.02 17.26
N GLU A 363 -9.62 -10.49 18.40
CA GLU A 363 -10.44 -10.76 19.57
C GLU A 363 -10.41 -9.59 20.55
N ARG A 364 -11.58 -9.29 21.16
CA ARG A 364 -11.72 -8.17 22.09
C ARG A 364 -12.86 -8.36 23.08
N ASN A 365 -12.88 -7.52 24.11
CA ASN A 365 -13.96 -7.45 25.10
C ASN A 365 -14.26 -8.79 25.76
N ALA A 366 -13.21 -9.51 26.11
CA ALA A 366 -13.35 -10.82 26.73
C ALA A 366 -13.86 -10.71 28.18
N VAL A 367 -14.81 -11.58 28.56
CA VAL A 367 -15.44 -11.62 29.89
C VAL A 367 -15.57 -13.05 30.40
N TRP A 368 -15.55 -13.22 31.72
CA TRP A 368 -15.78 -14.48 32.38
C TRP A 368 -17.27 -14.83 32.48
N SER A 369 -17.59 -16.09 32.39
CA SER A 369 -18.91 -16.57 32.89
C SER A 369 -18.97 -16.45 34.42
N PRO A 370 -20.16 -16.30 35.00
CA PRO A 370 -20.32 -16.20 36.46
C PRO A 370 -19.78 -17.41 37.26
N ASP A 371 -19.73 -18.57 36.64
CA ASP A 371 -19.19 -19.80 37.26
C ASP A 371 -17.68 -20.00 37.01
N GLY A 372 -17.04 -19.03 36.28
CA GLY A 372 -15.61 -19.05 35.98
C GLY A 372 -15.15 -20.14 35.01
N LYS A 373 -16.06 -20.85 34.35
CA LYS A 373 -15.69 -21.96 33.44
C LYS A 373 -15.50 -21.58 32.00
N TRP A 374 -16.15 -20.49 31.59
CA TRP A 374 -16.17 -20.04 30.20
C TRP A 374 -15.67 -18.61 30.08
N ILE A 375 -15.19 -18.33 28.92
CA ILE A 375 -14.83 -16.98 28.49
C ILE A 375 -15.60 -16.66 27.20
N ALA A 376 -16.35 -15.57 27.21
CA ALA A 376 -16.99 -15.01 26.02
C ALA A 376 -16.18 -13.81 25.51
N TYR A 377 -16.08 -13.65 24.21
CA TYR A 377 -15.34 -12.56 23.56
C TYR A 377 -15.93 -12.26 22.19
N VAL A 378 -15.66 -11.07 21.67
CA VAL A 378 -15.97 -10.71 20.29
C VAL A 378 -14.80 -11.10 19.41
N SER A 379 -15.07 -11.72 18.25
CA SER A 379 -14.06 -12.13 17.28
C SER A 379 -14.59 -11.97 15.86
N ASP A 380 -13.72 -11.54 14.96
CA ASP A 380 -13.98 -11.45 13.51
C ASP A 380 -13.56 -12.71 12.73
N GLN A 381 -13.32 -13.82 13.42
CA GLN A 381 -12.86 -15.09 12.84
C GLN A 381 -13.79 -15.62 11.72
N SER A 382 -15.08 -15.34 11.80
CA SER A 382 -16.06 -15.72 10.77
C SER A 382 -16.13 -14.76 9.57
N GLY A 383 -15.37 -13.66 9.60
CA GLY A 383 -15.41 -12.57 8.62
C GLY A 383 -16.21 -11.35 9.09
N GLU A 384 -17.04 -11.51 10.11
CA GLU A 384 -17.80 -10.46 10.79
C GLU A 384 -17.64 -10.58 12.30
N ASP A 385 -17.93 -9.50 13.03
CA ASP A 385 -17.87 -9.46 14.48
C ASP A 385 -18.98 -10.30 15.13
N GLU A 386 -18.60 -11.44 15.72
CA GLU A 386 -19.51 -12.36 16.39
C GLU A 386 -19.09 -12.57 17.84
N ILE A 387 -20.05 -12.98 18.69
CA ILE A 387 -19.77 -13.41 20.07
C ILE A 387 -19.34 -14.87 20.05
N TRP A 388 -18.17 -15.11 20.55
CA TRP A 388 -17.59 -16.46 20.68
C TRP A 388 -17.44 -16.85 22.14
N ILE A 389 -17.43 -18.17 22.42
CA ILE A 389 -17.24 -18.72 23.72
C ILE A 389 -16.28 -19.89 23.68
N ARG A 390 -15.44 -20.02 24.72
CA ARG A 390 -14.53 -21.15 24.91
C ARG A 390 -14.29 -21.45 26.35
N PRO A 391 -13.85 -22.68 26.70
CA PRO A 391 -13.43 -23.03 28.09
C PRO A 391 -12.26 -22.14 28.54
N GLN A 392 -12.26 -21.74 29.80
CA GLN A 392 -11.28 -20.80 30.35
C GLN A 392 -9.85 -21.36 30.41
N ASP A 393 -9.70 -22.67 30.40
CA ASP A 393 -8.39 -23.36 30.40
C ASP A 393 -7.78 -23.48 28.99
N GLY A 394 -8.52 -23.03 27.95
CA GLY A 394 -8.11 -23.16 26.57
C GLY A 394 -8.34 -24.55 25.97
N SER A 395 -8.97 -25.47 26.71
CA SER A 395 -9.34 -26.76 26.18
C SER A 395 -10.50 -26.69 25.21
N GLY A 396 -10.51 -27.56 24.21
CA GLY A 396 -11.59 -27.64 23.21
C GLY A 396 -11.60 -26.48 22.23
N GLU A 397 -12.45 -26.62 21.20
CA GLU A 397 -12.61 -25.62 20.13
C GLU A 397 -13.53 -24.49 20.57
N PRO A 398 -13.23 -23.24 20.16
CA PRO A 398 -14.15 -22.14 20.36
C PRO A 398 -15.40 -22.32 19.49
N ARG A 399 -16.53 -21.77 19.93
CA ARG A 399 -17.77 -21.79 19.17
C ARG A 399 -18.44 -20.41 19.14
N ALA A 400 -18.99 -20.04 18.01
CA ALA A 400 -19.81 -18.85 17.88
C ALA A 400 -21.15 -19.03 18.63
N LEU A 401 -21.57 -17.97 19.31
CA LEU A 401 -22.90 -17.86 19.92
C LEU A 401 -23.87 -17.08 19.04
N THR A 402 -23.34 -16.20 18.19
CA THR A 402 -24.11 -15.38 17.24
C THR A 402 -23.63 -15.69 15.83
N SER A 403 -24.49 -15.39 14.85
CA SER A 403 -24.20 -15.39 13.41
C SER A 403 -25.12 -14.41 12.73
N GLY A 404 -24.60 -13.42 11.99
CA GLY A 404 -25.40 -12.37 11.40
C GLY A 404 -24.91 -11.87 10.05
#